data_1d94410114d642606688d3b1e1a9e78a
#
_entry.id   1d94410114d642606688d3b1e1a9e78a
#
_cell.length_a   1.000
_cell.length_b   1.000
_cell.length_c   1.000
_cell.angle_alpha   90.00
_cell.angle_beta   90.00
_cell.angle_gamma   90.00
#
_symmetry.space_group_name_H-M   'P 1'
#
loop_
_entity.id
_entity.type
_entity.pdbx_description
1 polymer ?
#
loop_
_entity_poly.entity_id
_entity_poly.type
_entity_poly.pdbx_seq_one_letter_code
_entity_poly.pdbx_strand_id
1 'polypeptide(L)'
;MEKLKQLYKKVYGAFPSAIEKIEGSGSNRAYYRLSNPDVSEKSVIGVVGQSRDENHAFIYLTEHFNLRKLPVPSIIAVDDDEMRYLQTDLGNRTLFDALAKGRAVGGRYTLAERKLLQSTIEALPELQFRGARGLDFSHCYPQSEFDRTGVLFDLYYFKYCFLKAVDLEFHELKLEAAFQLMADELTAEHCESFLYRDFQARNVMLSSDGKPYFIDYQGGRRGPCEYDVASFLWQASARYSDSLRQELIDKYIESSKKYTEINEAHFRKRLPLFVLFRLMQVLGTYGFRGYYERKQHFISSIPPAITNLKKLLAANACPYPYLNDVLTRLAELPQFEEPKKVEIKREDGYRIATTNIYKAHEEDGPPTFSKYENRGTLVVRVFSFSFHKGIPDDESGNGGGYVFDCRSTHNPGRYEPYKKLTGLDEPVIRFLEDDGEIITFLDSVYKLADAHVTRYIQRGFTDLMFSFGCTGGQHRSVYSAQHLAEHINKKFGIEVRVCHREQGIKSVLPAMAKRDTTISNNK
;
A
#
# COMPACT_ATOMS: atom_id res chain seq x y z
N MET A 1 17.66 9.50 17.35
CA MET A 1 16.80 10.04 18.44
C MET A 1 17.54 11.02 19.33
N GLU A 2 18.74 10.69 19.87
CA GLU A 2 19.44 11.59 20.80
C GLU A 2 19.74 12.98 20.21
N LYS A 3 20.26 13.05 18.99
CA LYS A 3 20.48 14.34 18.29
C LYS A 3 19.20 15.17 18.13
N LEU A 4 18.03 14.53 17.91
CA LEU A 4 16.74 15.23 17.81
C LEU A 4 16.35 15.85 19.17
N LYS A 5 16.57 15.15 20.28
CA LYS A 5 16.37 15.70 21.63
C LYS A 5 17.30 16.87 21.93
N GLN A 6 18.57 16.77 21.49
CA GLN A 6 19.53 17.87 21.61
C GLN A 6 19.10 19.10 20.81
N LEU A 7 18.58 18.90 19.58
CA LEU A 7 18.05 20.00 18.77
C LEU A 7 16.86 20.68 19.46
N TYR A 8 15.94 19.89 20.06
CA TYR A 8 14.83 20.43 20.85
C TYR A 8 15.35 21.25 22.05
N LYS A 9 16.31 20.70 22.81
CA LYS A 9 16.93 21.39 23.95
C LYS A 9 17.62 22.70 23.54
N LYS A 10 18.28 22.72 22.37
CA LYS A 10 18.93 23.94 21.83
C LYS A 10 17.92 25.09 21.64
N VAL A 11 16.67 24.75 21.24
CA VAL A 11 15.60 25.73 21.00
C VAL A 11 14.89 26.13 22.29
N TYR A 12 14.52 25.17 23.14
CA TYR A 12 13.63 25.38 24.29
C TYR A 12 14.33 25.39 25.64
N GLY A 13 15.64 25.16 25.69
CA GLY A 13 16.44 25.17 26.93
C GLY A 13 16.34 23.88 27.75
N ALA A 14 15.35 23.02 27.52
CA ALA A 14 15.14 21.75 28.21
C ALA A 14 14.87 20.61 27.21
N PHE A 15 15.07 19.36 27.65
CA PHE A 15 14.69 18.20 26.85
C PHE A 15 13.16 18.06 26.77
N PRO A 16 12.64 17.42 25.69
CA PRO A 16 11.22 17.09 25.64
C PRO A 16 10.88 16.12 26.79
N SER A 17 9.78 16.40 27.49
CA SER A 17 9.25 15.52 28.55
C SER A 17 8.42 14.36 27.99
N ALA A 18 7.83 14.55 26.78
CA ALA A 18 7.11 13.51 26.06
C ALA A 18 7.55 13.45 24.60
N ILE A 19 7.64 12.23 24.08
CA ILE A 19 7.98 11.93 22.69
C ILE A 19 7.03 10.86 22.19
N GLU A 20 6.19 11.22 21.25
CA GLU A 20 5.24 10.30 20.59
C GLU A 20 5.70 10.07 19.15
N LYS A 21 5.88 8.81 18.74
CA LYS A 21 6.14 8.48 17.34
C LYS A 21 4.85 8.58 16.54
N ILE A 22 4.88 9.36 15.46
CA ILE A 22 3.74 9.46 14.53
C ILE A 22 3.93 8.42 13.44
N GLU A 23 2.92 7.57 13.23
CA GLU A 23 2.94 6.60 12.15
C GLU A 23 2.74 7.30 10.80
N GLY A 24 3.75 7.20 9.92
CA GLY A 24 3.70 7.73 8.56
C GLY A 24 3.27 6.67 7.55
N SER A 25 2.38 7.01 6.64
CA SER A 25 1.91 6.11 5.59
C SER A 25 2.77 6.21 4.32
N GLY A 26 3.98 5.66 4.33
CA GLY A 26 4.75 5.51 3.07
C GLY A 26 6.04 6.33 2.93
N SER A 27 6.33 7.25 3.83
CA SER A 27 7.60 7.99 3.85
C SER A 27 8.71 7.17 4.53
N ASN A 28 9.93 7.31 4.04
CA ASN A 28 11.13 6.79 4.71
C ASN A 28 11.58 7.68 5.89
N ARG A 29 10.89 8.80 6.14
CA ARG A 29 11.14 9.70 7.26
C ARG A 29 10.42 9.22 8.50
N ALA A 30 11.03 9.44 9.65
CA ALA A 30 10.40 9.19 10.95
C ALA A 30 9.96 10.53 11.58
N TYR A 31 8.69 10.60 11.97
CA TYR A 31 8.09 11.77 12.58
C TYR A 31 7.81 11.53 14.06
N TYR A 32 8.10 12.54 14.89
CA TYR A 32 7.91 12.48 16.34
C TYR A 32 7.26 13.78 16.82
N ARG A 33 6.19 13.66 17.60
CA ARG A 33 5.65 14.79 18.35
C ARG A 33 6.43 14.94 19.63
N LEU A 34 7.02 16.11 19.84
CA LEU A 34 7.83 16.45 21.00
C LEU A 34 7.10 17.53 21.79
N SER A 35 6.98 17.36 23.10
CA SER A 35 6.36 18.33 23.99
C SER A 35 7.08 18.41 25.34
N ASN A 36 7.04 19.58 25.92
CA ASN A 36 7.41 19.82 27.30
C ASN A 36 6.61 21.05 27.79
N PRO A 37 5.52 20.84 28.55
CA PRO A 37 4.65 21.92 29.02
C PRO A 37 5.36 22.97 29.90
N ASP A 38 6.47 22.61 30.55
CA ASP A 38 7.22 23.52 31.41
C ASP A 38 7.97 24.62 30.63
N VAL A 39 8.19 24.42 29.32
CA VAL A 39 8.93 25.36 28.45
C VAL A 39 8.13 25.84 27.24
N SER A 40 7.10 25.13 26.83
CA SER A 40 6.20 25.51 25.72
C SER A 40 4.85 24.83 25.84
N GLU A 41 3.77 25.59 25.74
CA GLU A 41 2.41 25.05 25.68
C GLU A 41 2.14 24.26 24.38
N LYS A 42 2.91 24.51 23.32
CA LYS A 42 2.72 23.89 22.01
C LYS A 42 3.73 22.78 21.78
N SER A 43 3.23 21.65 21.31
CA SER A 43 4.07 20.58 20.76
C SER A 43 4.70 21.00 19.43
N VAL A 44 5.78 20.32 19.06
CA VAL A 44 6.45 20.47 17.76
C VAL A 44 6.66 19.11 17.12
N ILE A 45 6.75 19.09 15.81
CA ILE A 45 7.09 17.87 15.07
C ILE A 45 8.60 17.83 14.81
N GLY A 46 9.24 16.83 15.37
CA GLY A 46 10.62 16.49 15.07
C GLY A 46 10.69 15.45 13.95
N VAL A 47 11.51 15.73 12.95
CA VAL A 47 11.66 14.86 11.78
C VAL A 47 13.08 14.30 11.74
N VAL A 48 13.20 13.00 11.43
CA VAL A 48 14.46 12.31 11.17
C VAL A 48 14.39 11.76 9.75
N GLY A 49 15.14 12.36 8.84
CA GLY A 49 15.21 11.94 7.43
C GLY A 49 16.28 10.89 7.17
N GLN A 50 16.21 10.27 5.99
CA GLN A 50 17.22 9.33 5.49
C GLN A 50 18.02 9.88 4.32
N SER A 51 17.54 10.95 3.68
CA SER A 51 18.18 11.65 2.57
C SER A 51 18.36 13.13 2.94
N ARG A 52 19.60 13.61 2.87
CA ARG A 52 19.92 15.02 3.09
C ARG A 52 19.28 15.89 2.01
N ASP A 53 19.39 15.51 0.75
CA ASP A 53 18.88 16.29 -0.37
C ASP A 53 17.37 16.45 -0.32
N GLU A 54 16.66 15.39 0.07
CA GLU A 54 15.21 15.44 0.25
C GLU A 54 14.80 16.35 1.42
N ASN A 55 15.54 16.30 2.54
CA ASN A 55 15.30 17.19 3.66
C ASN A 55 15.61 18.64 3.30
N HIS A 56 16.74 18.89 2.61
CA HIS A 56 17.12 20.21 2.13
C HIS A 56 16.00 20.82 1.26
N ALA A 57 15.49 20.05 0.28
CA ALA A 57 14.38 20.50 -0.56
C ALA A 57 13.14 20.87 0.27
N PHE A 58 12.77 20.05 1.27
CA PHE A 58 11.64 20.36 2.14
C PHE A 58 11.86 21.63 2.95
N ILE A 59 13.03 21.77 3.56
CA ILE A 59 13.39 22.96 4.39
C ILE A 59 13.37 24.22 3.52
N TYR A 60 14.07 24.21 2.38
CA TYR A 60 14.12 25.33 1.45
C TYR A 60 12.73 25.77 0.95
N LEU A 61 11.93 24.80 0.48
CA LEU A 61 10.56 25.08 0.03
C LEU A 61 9.69 25.63 1.16
N THR A 62 9.81 25.08 2.36
CA THR A 62 9.04 25.53 3.53
C THR A 62 9.38 26.98 3.90
N GLU A 63 10.65 27.32 3.95
CA GLU A 63 11.11 28.69 4.23
C GLU A 63 10.64 29.67 3.15
N HIS A 64 10.76 29.29 1.87
CA HIS A 64 10.30 30.10 0.75
C HIS A 64 8.77 30.34 0.82
N PHE A 65 7.98 29.31 1.15
CA PHE A 65 6.53 29.42 1.27
C PHE A 65 6.11 30.22 2.49
N ASN A 66 6.81 30.09 3.61
CA ASN A 66 6.56 30.88 4.82
C ASN A 66 6.81 32.37 4.61
N LEU A 67 7.88 32.75 3.85
CA LEU A 67 8.11 34.16 3.48
C LEU A 67 6.94 34.76 2.70
N ARG A 68 6.17 33.92 2.01
CA ARG A 68 4.96 34.30 1.25
C ARG A 68 3.66 34.09 2.05
N LYS A 69 3.75 33.70 3.33
CA LYS A 69 2.62 33.43 4.21
C LYS A 69 1.65 32.39 3.61
N LEU A 70 2.19 31.37 2.93
CA LEU A 70 1.41 30.26 2.43
C LEU A 70 1.09 29.27 3.56
N PRO A 71 -0.02 28.51 3.49
CA PRO A 71 -0.48 27.63 4.56
C PRO A 71 0.35 26.31 4.58
N VAL A 72 1.56 26.41 5.08
CA VAL A 72 2.51 25.29 5.26
C VAL A 72 3.04 25.31 6.69
N PRO A 73 3.66 24.21 7.20
CA PRO A 73 4.34 24.24 8.49
C PRO A 73 5.48 25.29 8.47
N SER A 74 5.95 25.70 9.64
CA SER A 74 7.14 26.55 9.75
C SER A 74 8.29 25.74 10.28
N ILE A 75 9.50 25.91 9.71
CA ILE A 75 10.74 25.36 10.25
C ILE A 75 11.11 26.13 11.51
N ILE A 76 11.38 25.42 12.59
CA ILE A 76 11.76 25.98 13.89
C ILE A 76 13.26 25.91 14.10
N ALA A 77 13.86 24.76 13.75
CA ALA A 77 15.29 24.54 13.83
C ALA A 77 15.71 23.40 12.90
N VAL A 78 16.95 23.47 12.44
CA VAL A 78 17.58 22.45 11.59
C VAL A 78 18.89 22.03 12.25
N ASP A 79 19.21 20.73 12.20
CA ASP A 79 20.50 20.20 12.62
C ASP A 79 21.59 20.49 11.56
N ASP A 80 22.84 20.59 11.98
CA ASP A 80 23.95 21.00 11.11
C ASP A 80 24.14 20.09 9.87
N ASP A 81 23.74 18.82 9.96
CA ASP A 81 23.78 17.85 8.86
C ASP A 81 22.49 17.77 8.03
N GLU A 82 21.49 18.62 8.32
CA GLU A 82 20.15 18.63 7.70
C GLU A 82 19.39 17.29 7.74
N MET A 83 19.87 16.32 8.53
CA MET A 83 19.20 15.02 8.68
C MET A 83 18.05 15.06 9.68
N ARG A 84 17.98 16.12 10.50
CA ARG A 84 16.94 16.34 11.50
C ARG A 84 16.50 17.80 11.51
N TYR A 85 15.22 18.01 11.71
CA TYR A 85 14.68 19.35 11.88
C TYR A 85 13.43 19.34 12.77
N LEU A 86 13.09 20.49 13.30
CA LEU A 86 11.87 20.76 14.05
C LEU A 86 10.98 21.66 13.22
N GLN A 87 9.69 21.33 13.19
CA GLN A 87 8.67 22.15 12.54
C GLN A 87 7.43 22.29 13.42
N THR A 88 6.58 23.25 13.09
CA THR A 88 5.29 23.46 13.80
C THR A 88 4.41 22.22 13.72
N ASP A 89 3.74 21.91 14.82
CA ASP A 89 2.73 20.85 14.89
C ASP A 89 1.38 21.41 14.40
N LEU A 90 0.86 20.84 13.32
CA LEU A 90 -0.45 21.17 12.75
C LEU A 90 -1.59 20.32 13.32
N GLY A 91 -1.30 19.51 14.35
CA GLY A 91 -2.28 18.58 14.96
C GLY A 91 -2.40 17.25 14.23
N ASN A 92 -3.56 16.58 14.41
CA ASN A 92 -3.78 15.21 13.91
C ASN A 92 -4.88 15.13 12.83
N ARG A 93 -5.56 16.23 12.53
CA ARG A 93 -6.73 16.20 11.66
C ARG A 93 -6.33 16.38 10.20
N THR A 94 -6.32 15.28 9.42
CA THR A 94 -6.15 15.37 7.97
C THR A 94 -7.48 15.59 7.26
N LEU A 95 -7.43 16.13 6.04
CA LEU A 95 -8.60 16.16 5.15
C LEU A 95 -9.10 14.74 4.86
N PHE A 96 -8.18 13.79 4.71
CA PHE A 96 -8.53 12.39 4.50
C PHE A 96 -9.42 11.87 5.63
N ASP A 97 -9.09 12.10 6.89
CA ASP A 97 -9.89 11.64 8.03
C ASP A 97 -11.22 12.39 8.12
N ALA A 98 -11.21 13.70 7.85
CA ALA A 98 -12.43 14.51 7.84
C ALA A 98 -13.45 14.06 6.76
N LEU A 99 -12.99 13.40 5.69
CA LEU A 99 -13.82 12.86 4.61
C LEU A 99 -14.20 11.38 4.80
N ALA A 100 -13.93 10.78 5.97
CA ALA A 100 -14.12 9.34 6.18
C ALA A 100 -15.57 8.89 6.00
N LYS A 101 -16.55 9.70 6.43
CA LYS A 101 -17.99 9.37 6.31
C LYS A 101 -18.42 9.26 4.84
N GLY A 102 -18.10 10.26 4.03
CA GLY A 102 -18.41 10.25 2.60
C GLY A 102 -17.75 9.09 1.85
N ARG A 103 -16.49 8.76 2.17
CA ARG A 103 -15.79 7.60 1.61
C ARG A 103 -16.48 6.27 1.97
N ALA A 104 -16.87 6.10 3.22
CA ALA A 104 -17.52 4.87 3.70
C ALA A 104 -18.85 4.58 2.98
N VAL A 105 -19.55 5.63 2.51
CA VAL A 105 -20.82 5.49 1.77
C VAL A 105 -20.63 5.62 0.25
N GLY A 106 -19.45 5.27 -0.27
CA GLY A 106 -19.18 5.18 -1.71
C GLY A 106 -19.02 6.54 -2.40
N GLY A 107 -18.52 7.57 -1.71
CA GLY A 107 -18.23 8.89 -2.29
C GLY A 107 -19.41 9.87 -2.22
N ARG A 108 -20.43 9.60 -1.42
CA ARG A 108 -21.53 10.53 -1.15
C ARG A 108 -21.15 11.47 0.00
N TYR A 109 -20.55 12.59 -0.36
CA TYR A 109 -20.06 13.58 0.59
C TYR A 109 -21.16 14.53 1.06
N THR A 110 -21.19 14.82 2.37
CA THR A 110 -22.06 15.81 3.00
C THR A 110 -21.70 17.23 2.57
N LEU A 111 -22.58 18.18 2.81
CA LEU A 111 -22.29 19.61 2.55
C LEU A 111 -21.06 20.11 3.30
N ALA A 112 -20.85 19.64 4.54
CA ALA A 112 -19.67 20.01 5.33
C ALA A 112 -18.38 19.45 4.72
N GLU A 113 -18.38 18.19 4.31
CA GLU A 113 -17.23 17.56 3.64
C GLU A 113 -16.95 18.22 2.27
N ARG A 114 -17.99 18.55 1.50
CA ARG A 114 -17.84 19.29 0.23
C ARG A 114 -17.22 20.66 0.42
N LYS A 115 -17.60 21.40 1.48
CA LYS A 115 -16.96 22.69 1.82
C LYS A 115 -15.46 22.53 2.13
N LEU A 116 -15.05 21.47 2.81
CA LEU A 116 -13.63 21.17 3.05
C LEU A 116 -12.89 20.88 1.74
N LEU A 117 -13.50 20.12 0.82
CA LEU A 117 -12.95 19.86 -0.52
C LEU A 117 -12.83 21.15 -1.33
N GLN A 118 -13.87 22.00 -1.32
CA GLN A 118 -13.87 23.30 -2.00
C GLN A 118 -12.76 24.19 -1.47
N SER A 119 -12.68 24.39 -0.14
CA SER A 119 -11.64 25.24 0.46
C SER A 119 -10.24 24.74 0.17
N THR A 120 -10.04 23.41 0.08
CA THR A 120 -8.75 22.82 -0.24
C THR A 120 -8.35 23.07 -1.69
N ILE A 121 -9.26 22.83 -2.63
CA ILE A 121 -8.95 23.02 -4.06
C ILE A 121 -8.83 24.52 -4.42
N GLU A 122 -9.57 25.41 -3.75
CA GLU A 122 -9.47 26.86 -3.89
C GLU A 122 -8.15 27.42 -3.33
N ALA A 123 -7.51 26.75 -2.38
CA ALA A 123 -6.22 27.14 -1.81
C ALA A 123 -5.01 26.66 -2.66
N LEU A 124 -5.19 25.65 -3.49
CA LEU A 124 -4.11 25.10 -4.31
C LEU A 124 -3.47 26.11 -5.27
N PRO A 125 -4.21 26.95 -6.02
CA PRO A 125 -3.62 27.92 -6.95
C PRO A 125 -2.68 28.92 -6.28
N GLU A 126 -2.95 29.28 -5.03
CA GLU A 126 -2.06 30.19 -4.29
C GLU A 126 -0.68 29.55 -4.10
N LEU A 127 -0.61 28.27 -3.75
CA LEU A 127 0.64 27.52 -3.62
C LEU A 127 1.32 27.35 -4.98
N GLN A 128 0.56 27.01 -6.03
CA GLN A 128 1.11 26.73 -7.36
C GLN A 128 1.68 27.99 -8.04
N PHE A 129 0.97 29.10 -8.00
CA PHE A 129 1.35 30.30 -8.75
C PHE A 129 2.08 31.34 -7.89
N ARG A 130 1.56 31.65 -6.69
CA ARG A 130 2.23 32.59 -5.79
C ARG A 130 3.45 31.94 -5.14
N GLY A 131 3.38 30.64 -4.82
CA GLY A 131 4.51 29.88 -4.30
C GLY A 131 5.66 29.75 -5.29
N ALA A 132 5.39 29.71 -6.59
CA ALA A 132 6.42 29.64 -7.62
C ALA A 132 7.19 30.95 -7.83
N ARG A 133 6.60 32.11 -7.47
CA ARG A 133 7.22 33.41 -7.73
C ARG A 133 8.56 33.55 -7.01
N GLY A 134 9.65 33.67 -7.76
CA GLY A 134 11.01 33.81 -7.23
C GLY A 134 11.52 32.56 -6.48
N LEU A 135 10.93 31.41 -6.73
CA LEU A 135 11.44 30.11 -6.26
C LEU A 135 12.61 29.68 -7.14
N ASP A 136 13.74 29.35 -6.52
CA ASP A 136 14.83 28.68 -7.22
C ASP A 136 14.58 27.18 -7.24
N PHE A 137 14.10 26.68 -8.37
CA PHE A 137 13.77 25.29 -8.56
C PHE A 137 14.98 24.35 -8.56
N SER A 138 16.22 24.87 -8.61
CA SER A 138 17.43 24.02 -8.51
C SER A 138 17.55 23.31 -7.16
N HIS A 139 16.87 23.81 -6.11
CA HIS A 139 16.78 23.19 -4.80
C HIS A 139 15.70 22.09 -4.68
N CYS A 140 14.91 21.86 -5.75
CA CYS A 140 13.89 20.81 -5.73
C CYS A 140 14.49 19.42 -5.91
N TYR A 141 13.90 18.43 -5.26
CA TYR A 141 14.34 17.03 -5.27
C TYR A 141 13.20 16.12 -5.75
N PRO A 142 13.49 15.05 -6.51
CA PRO A 142 14.77 14.65 -7.11
C PRO A 142 15.10 15.41 -8.42
N GLN A 143 14.23 16.31 -8.87
CA GLN A 143 14.35 17.05 -10.13
C GLN A 143 13.84 18.47 -9.95
N SER A 144 14.38 19.42 -10.72
CA SER A 144 13.97 20.84 -10.72
C SER A 144 12.64 21.08 -11.46
N GLU A 145 12.30 20.22 -12.43
CA GLU A 145 11.12 20.40 -13.27
C GLU A 145 10.46 19.08 -13.69
N PHE A 146 9.23 19.19 -14.13
CA PHE A 146 8.48 18.10 -14.76
C PHE A 146 8.94 17.96 -16.19
N ASP A 147 9.91 17.11 -16.41
CA ASP A 147 10.56 16.90 -17.69
C ASP A 147 10.22 15.55 -18.32
N ARG A 148 10.65 15.39 -19.57
CA ARG A 148 10.45 14.18 -20.35
C ARG A 148 11.04 12.93 -19.66
N THR A 149 12.20 13.07 -19.05
CA THR A 149 12.87 11.97 -18.35
C THR A 149 12.05 11.49 -17.17
N GLY A 150 11.53 12.41 -16.34
CA GLY A 150 10.67 12.09 -15.21
C GLY A 150 9.34 11.45 -15.62
N VAL A 151 8.73 11.93 -16.72
CA VAL A 151 7.51 11.33 -17.28
C VAL A 151 7.77 9.90 -17.73
N LEU A 152 8.83 9.65 -18.50
CA LEU A 152 9.19 8.31 -18.96
C LEU A 152 9.53 7.39 -17.80
N PHE A 153 10.19 7.88 -16.75
CA PHE A 153 10.46 7.10 -15.55
C PHE A 153 9.15 6.60 -14.88
N ASP A 154 8.17 7.48 -14.72
CA ASP A 154 6.86 7.11 -14.14
C ASP A 154 6.10 6.12 -15.06
N LEU A 155 6.17 6.27 -16.40
CA LEU A 155 5.57 5.34 -17.36
C LEU A 155 6.26 3.97 -17.36
N TYR A 156 7.58 3.91 -17.24
CA TYR A 156 8.33 2.66 -17.09
C TYR A 156 8.04 2.00 -15.74
N TYR A 157 7.88 2.78 -14.68
CA TYR A 157 7.46 2.26 -13.39
C TYR A 157 6.08 1.57 -13.46
N PHE A 158 5.12 2.19 -14.17
CA PHE A 158 3.84 1.55 -14.48
C PHE A 158 4.01 0.26 -15.29
N LYS A 159 4.80 0.29 -16.35
CA LYS A 159 5.06 -0.87 -17.21
C LYS A 159 5.64 -2.06 -16.42
N TYR A 160 6.71 -1.83 -15.66
CA TYR A 160 7.43 -2.91 -14.99
C TYR A 160 6.79 -3.34 -13.68
N CYS A 161 6.26 -2.41 -12.89
CA CYS A 161 5.69 -2.73 -11.59
C CYS A 161 4.21 -3.10 -11.63
N PHE A 162 3.49 -2.77 -12.72
CA PHE A 162 2.06 -3.08 -12.82
C PHE A 162 1.72 -3.94 -14.04
N LEU A 163 1.93 -3.48 -15.26
CA LEU A 163 1.55 -4.25 -16.46
C LEU A 163 2.17 -5.65 -16.50
N LYS A 164 3.47 -5.75 -16.22
CA LYS A 164 4.15 -7.05 -16.16
C LYS A 164 3.77 -7.86 -14.92
N ALA A 165 3.45 -7.22 -13.81
CA ALA A 165 3.05 -7.91 -12.60
C ALA A 165 1.64 -8.54 -12.69
N VAL A 166 0.77 -8.02 -13.56
CA VAL A 166 -0.55 -8.59 -13.83
C VAL A 166 -0.58 -9.53 -15.03
N ASP A 167 0.59 -9.84 -15.59
CA ASP A 167 0.80 -10.76 -16.70
C ASP A 167 0.01 -10.36 -17.99
N LEU A 168 -0.08 -9.06 -18.25
CA LEU A 168 -0.70 -8.54 -19.46
C LEU A 168 0.31 -8.55 -20.62
N GLU A 169 -0.01 -9.28 -21.68
CA GLU A 169 0.81 -9.31 -22.89
C GLU A 169 0.69 -8.02 -23.69
N PHE A 170 1.81 -7.47 -24.14
CA PHE A 170 1.88 -6.31 -25.02
C PHE A 170 3.15 -6.31 -25.88
N HIS A 171 3.11 -5.59 -26.97
CA HIS A 171 4.27 -5.41 -27.84
C HIS A 171 5.15 -4.26 -27.33
N GLU A 172 6.34 -4.58 -26.84
CA GLU A 172 7.25 -3.67 -26.16
C GLU A 172 7.53 -2.37 -26.96
N LEU A 173 7.89 -2.50 -28.24
CA LEU A 173 8.25 -1.32 -29.06
C LEU A 173 7.05 -0.42 -29.40
N LYS A 174 5.84 -0.99 -29.56
CA LYS A 174 4.64 -0.18 -29.80
C LYS A 174 4.21 0.57 -28.54
N LEU A 175 4.33 -0.06 -27.37
CA LEU A 175 4.07 0.59 -26.09
C LEU A 175 5.10 1.70 -25.83
N GLU A 176 6.37 1.41 -26.11
CA GLU A 176 7.46 2.39 -26.00
C GLU A 176 7.19 3.62 -26.87
N ALA A 177 6.84 3.43 -28.16
CA ALA A 177 6.51 4.54 -29.05
C ALA A 177 5.35 5.40 -28.51
N ALA A 178 4.32 4.77 -27.93
CA ALA A 178 3.21 5.50 -27.32
C ALA A 178 3.63 6.29 -26.07
N PHE A 179 4.53 5.75 -25.26
CA PHE A 179 5.08 6.44 -24.08
C PHE A 179 5.92 7.65 -24.48
N GLN A 180 6.72 7.53 -25.54
CA GLN A 180 7.51 8.64 -26.06
C GLN A 180 6.62 9.79 -26.52
N LEU A 181 5.55 9.49 -27.31
CA LEU A 181 4.57 10.49 -27.74
C LEU A 181 3.85 11.16 -26.58
N MET A 182 3.46 10.39 -25.57
CA MET A 182 2.80 10.92 -24.38
C MET A 182 3.74 11.82 -23.58
N ALA A 183 5.00 11.44 -23.44
CA ALA A 183 6.00 12.25 -22.74
C ALA A 183 6.24 13.58 -23.48
N ASP A 184 6.35 13.55 -24.79
CA ASP A 184 6.49 14.75 -25.61
C ASP A 184 5.30 15.69 -25.46
N GLU A 185 4.06 15.17 -25.48
CA GLU A 185 2.84 15.98 -25.34
C GLU A 185 2.68 16.57 -23.93
N LEU A 186 2.95 15.79 -22.87
CA LEU A 186 2.86 16.26 -21.49
C LEU A 186 3.88 17.37 -21.17
N THR A 187 5.02 17.36 -21.83
CA THR A 187 6.13 18.32 -21.60
C THR A 187 6.28 19.36 -22.71
N ALA A 188 5.33 19.44 -23.66
CA ALA A 188 5.40 20.36 -24.80
C ALA A 188 5.35 21.83 -24.38
N GLU A 189 4.76 22.15 -23.23
CA GLU A 189 4.57 23.52 -22.77
C GLU A 189 5.46 23.84 -21.58
N HIS A 190 6.10 25.00 -21.63
CA HIS A 190 6.82 25.53 -20.49
C HIS A 190 5.84 26.00 -19.41
N CYS A 191 6.10 25.63 -18.17
CA CYS A 191 5.27 25.96 -17.02
C CYS A 191 6.05 26.79 -16.01
N GLU A 192 5.42 27.83 -15.48
CA GLU A 192 5.99 28.69 -14.42
C GLU A 192 5.38 28.39 -13.04
N SER A 193 4.53 27.37 -12.93
CA SER A 193 3.89 27.00 -11.68
C SER A 193 4.70 25.99 -10.87
N PHE A 194 4.49 26.00 -9.57
CA PHE A 194 4.96 24.94 -8.66
C PHE A 194 4.01 23.76 -8.77
N LEU A 195 4.52 22.61 -9.19
CA LEU A 195 3.83 21.33 -9.15
C LEU A 195 4.11 20.66 -7.82
N TYR A 196 3.07 20.43 -7.02
CA TYR A 196 3.18 19.77 -5.71
C TYR A 196 3.54 18.29 -5.82
N ARG A 197 3.09 17.61 -6.86
CA ARG A 197 3.24 16.20 -7.22
C ARG A 197 2.34 15.26 -6.43
N ASP A 198 2.41 15.25 -5.11
CA ASP A 198 1.62 14.36 -4.25
C ASP A 198 0.48 15.09 -3.54
N PHE A 199 -0.21 15.98 -4.27
CA PHE A 199 -1.38 16.69 -3.77
C PHE A 199 -2.57 15.72 -3.62
N GLN A 200 -2.80 15.31 -2.39
CA GLN A 200 -3.85 14.36 -2.02
C GLN A 200 -4.37 14.63 -0.59
N ALA A 201 -5.57 14.13 -0.29
CA ALA A 201 -6.24 14.43 0.98
C ALA A 201 -5.45 14.03 2.25
N ARG A 202 -4.53 13.07 2.16
CA ARG A 202 -3.64 12.68 3.27
C ARG A 202 -2.58 13.72 3.58
N ASN A 203 -2.21 14.53 2.58
CA ASN A 203 -1.15 15.54 2.66
C ASN A 203 -1.72 16.95 2.90
N VAL A 204 -3.00 17.02 3.31
CA VAL A 204 -3.68 18.26 3.71
C VAL A 204 -4.12 18.15 5.16
N MET A 205 -3.52 18.96 6.02
CA MET A 205 -3.92 19.12 7.43
C MET A 205 -5.01 20.17 7.53
N LEU A 206 -5.93 20.00 8.47
CA LEU A 206 -7.00 20.96 8.74
C LEU A 206 -6.79 21.61 10.11
N SER A 207 -6.72 22.93 10.11
CA SER A 207 -6.76 23.71 11.35
C SER A 207 -8.11 23.55 12.08
N SER A 208 -8.22 24.07 13.29
CA SER A 208 -9.44 24.01 14.10
C SER A 208 -10.65 24.66 13.41
N ASP A 209 -10.42 25.72 12.62
CA ASP A 209 -11.44 26.43 11.82
C ASP A 209 -11.65 25.80 10.41
N GLY A 210 -10.98 24.69 10.13
CA GLY A 210 -11.14 23.93 8.86
C GLY A 210 -10.34 24.46 7.69
N LYS A 211 -9.40 25.39 7.88
CA LYS A 211 -8.50 25.85 6.82
C LYS A 211 -7.48 24.80 6.47
N PRO A 212 -7.18 24.58 5.17
CA PRO A 212 -6.18 23.61 4.73
C PRO A 212 -4.76 24.14 4.98
N TYR A 213 -3.87 23.24 5.42
CA TYR A 213 -2.42 23.40 5.47
C TYR A 213 -1.78 22.25 4.70
N PHE A 214 -0.75 22.55 3.92
CA PHE A 214 -0.11 21.61 3.01
C PHE A 214 1.17 21.04 3.61
N ILE A 215 1.35 19.71 3.50
CA ILE A 215 2.52 18.97 3.98
C ILE A 215 2.99 17.98 2.91
N ASP A 216 4.21 17.46 3.03
CA ASP A 216 4.75 16.40 2.14
C ASP A 216 4.96 16.87 0.69
N TYR A 217 5.39 18.14 0.51
CA TYR A 217 5.64 18.75 -0.81
C TYR A 217 7.10 18.75 -1.26
N GLN A 218 7.99 18.01 -0.59
CA GLN A 218 9.42 17.96 -0.93
C GLN A 218 9.71 17.36 -2.32
N GLY A 219 8.79 16.57 -2.87
CA GLY A 219 8.85 16.08 -4.24
C GLY A 219 8.41 17.10 -5.28
N GLY A 220 8.04 18.31 -4.85
CA GLY A 220 7.56 19.37 -5.72
C GLY A 220 8.65 19.96 -6.60
N ARG A 221 8.25 20.55 -7.71
CA ARG A 221 9.12 21.06 -8.76
C ARG A 221 8.40 22.06 -9.65
N ARG A 222 9.08 22.62 -10.65
CA ARG A 222 8.40 23.36 -11.71
C ARG A 222 7.56 22.40 -12.56
N GLY A 223 6.32 22.75 -12.91
CA GLY A 223 5.53 21.89 -13.78
C GLY A 223 4.06 22.31 -13.93
N PRO A 224 3.29 21.53 -14.71
CA PRO A 224 1.93 21.86 -15.08
C PRO A 224 0.97 21.76 -13.89
N CYS A 225 0.13 22.78 -13.74
CA CYS A 225 -0.85 22.86 -12.66
C CYS A 225 -1.96 21.80 -12.76
N GLU A 226 -2.26 21.30 -13.96
CA GLU A 226 -3.23 20.25 -14.23
C GLU A 226 -2.89 18.95 -13.50
N TYR A 227 -1.61 18.66 -13.30
CA TYR A 227 -1.17 17.44 -12.65
C TYR A 227 -1.70 17.32 -11.21
N ASP A 228 -1.61 18.39 -10.42
CA ASP A 228 -2.07 18.37 -9.03
C ASP A 228 -3.59 18.27 -8.93
N VAL A 229 -4.31 18.91 -9.84
CA VAL A 229 -5.78 18.80 -9.95
C VAL A 229 -6.16 17.36 -10.30
N ALA A 230 -5.46 16.74 -11.25
CA ALA A 230 -5.64 15.32 -11.59
C ALA A 230 -5.33 14.42 -10.37
N SER A 231 -4.21 14.68 -9.67
CA SER A 231 -3.81 13.93 -8.49
C SER A 231 -4.87 13.99 -7.37
N PHE A 232 -5.45 15.15 -7.12
CA PHE A 232 -6.44 15.35 -6.06
C PHE A 232 -7.81 14.78 -6.43
N LEU A 233 -8.29 15.02 -7.64
CA LEU A 233 -9.68 14.70 -8.01
C LEU A 233 -9.87 13.23 -8.46
N TRP A 234 -8.81 12.52 -8.84
CA TRP A 234 -8.87 11.11 -9.25
C TRP A 234 -8.23 10.15 -8.25
N GLN A 235 -8.11 10.56 -6.97
CA GLN A 235 -7.72 9.62 -5.90
C GLN A 235 -8.66 8.42 -5.89
N ALA A 236 -8.09 7.22 -6.02
CA ALA A 236 -8.86 5.98 -6.13
C ALA A 236 -9.82 5.78 -4.94
N SER A 237 -9.32 5.97 -3.72
CA SER A 237 -10.10 5.78 -2.48
C SER A 237 -11.18 6.83 -2.23
N ALA A 238 -11.11 8.00 -2.88
CA ALA A 238 -12.05 9.09 -2.67
C ALA A 238 -13.40 8.87 -3.36
N ARG A 239 -13.42 8.16 -4.50
CA ARG A 239 -14.65 7.85 -5.27
C ARG A 239 -15.51 9.08 -5.57
N TYR A 240 -14.89 10.24 -5.87
CA TYR A 240 -15.62 11.46 -6.22
C TYR A 240 -16.52 11.22 -7.45
N SER A 241 -17.78 11.69 -7.37
CA SER A 241 -18.68 11.69 -8.52
C SER A 241 -18.19 12.64 -9.61
N ASP A 242 -18.57 12.40 -10.85
CA ASP A 242 -18.15 13.24 -11.97
C ASP A 242 -18.71 14.67 -11.82
N SER A 243 -19.93 14.82 -11.25
CA SER A 243 -20.50 16.13 -10.92
C SER A 243 -19.69 16.89 -9.86
N LEU A 244 -19.21 16.20 -8.81
CA LEU A 244 -18.37 16.82 -7.79
C LEU A 244 -17.00 17.20 -8.35
N ARG A 245 -16.42 16.36 -9.23
CA ARG A 245 -15.17 16.70 -9.92
C ARG A 245 -15.31 17.97 -10.75
N GLN A 246 -16.38 18.11 -11.53
CA GLN A 246 -16.62 19.32 -12.32
C GLN A 246 -16.78 20.56 -11.44
N GLU A 247 -17.58 20.47 -10.38
CA GLU A 247 -17.73 21.55 -9.40
C GLU A 247 -16.36 21.99 -8.82
N LEU A 248 -15.50 21.03 -8.44
CA LEU A 248 -14.20 21.33 -7.88
C LEU A 248 -13.20 21.86 -8.93
N ILE A 249 -13.31 21.44 -10.21
CA ILE A 249 -12.55 22.02 -11.31
C ILE A 249 -12.97 23.48 -11.55
N ASP A 250 -14.28 23.77 -11.52
CA ASP A 250 -14.78 25.15 -11.66
C ASP A 250 -14.22 26.04 -10.53
N LYS A 251 -14.23 25.53 -9.29
CA LYS A 251 -13.67 26.24 -8.12
C LYS A 251 -12.16 26.47 -8.24
N TYR A 252 -11.43 25.49 -8.75
CA TYR A 252 -10.00 25.61 -9.01
C TYR A 252 -9.72 26.73 -10.02
N ILE A 253 -10.40 26.69 -11.18
CA ILE A 253 -10.21 27.67 -12.26
C ILE A 253 -10.57 29.07 -11.78
N GLU A 254 -11.70 29.23 -11.07
CA GLU A 254 -12.11 30.52 -10.54
C GLU A 254 -11.09 31.08 -9.54
N SER A 255 -10.58 30.23 -8.64
CA SER A 255 -9.53 30.66 -7.71
C SER A 255 -8.20 30.98 -8.41
N SER A 256 -7.84 30.26 -9.47
CA SER A 256 -6.61 30.47 -10.23
C SER A 256 -6.54 31.86 -10.88
N LYS A 257 -7.68 32.41 -11.31
CA LYS A 257 -7.78 33.75 -11.92
C LYS A 257 -7.28 34.88 -11.01
N LYS A 258 -7.15 34.63 -9.69
CA LYS A 258 -6.58 35.59 -8.73
C LYS A 258 -5.06 35.71 -8.82
N TYR A 259 -4.39 34.70 -9.39
CA TYR A 259 -2.94 34.55 -9.33
C TYR A 259 -2.28 34.54 -10.71
N THR A 260 -3.01 34.11 -11.74
CA THR A 260 -2.54 33.97 -13.13
C THR A 260 -3.68 34.11 -14.13
N GLU A 261 -3.32 34.43 -15.38
CA GLU A 261 -4.22 34.30 -16.51
C GLU A 261 -4.32 32.83 -16.89
N ILE A 262 -5.46 32.20 -16.65
CA ILE A 262 -5.72 30.81 -17.01
C ILE A 262 -6.66 30.74 -18.22
N ASN A 263 -6.22 30.04 -19.26
CA ASN A 263 -7.09 29.69 -20.38
C ASN A 263 -7.92 28.44 -20.01
N GLU A 264 -9.16 28.66 -19.59
CA GLU A 264 -10.04 27.60 -19.12
C GLU A 264 -10.27 26.49 -20.17
N ALA A 265 -10.49 26.85 -21.43
CA ALA A 265 -10.72 25.88 -22.50
C ALA A 265 -9.46 25.00 -22.72
N HIS A 266 -8.30 25.60 -22.70
CA HIS A 266 -7.03 24.90 -22.82
C HIS A 266 -6.76 23.98 -21.61
N PHE A 267 -6.95 24.47 -20.38
CA PHE A 267 -6.82 23.68 -19.17
C PHE A 267 -7.73 22.44 -19.19
N ARG A 268 -9.04 22.62 -19.53
CA ARG A 268 -10.00 21.52 -19.59
C ARG A 268 -9.68 20.52 -20.69
N LYS A 269 -9.09 20.97 -21.80
CA LYS A 269 -8.66 20.08 -22.89
C LYS A 269 -7.46 19.22 -22.47
N ARG A 270 -6.51 19.77 -21.71
CA ARG A 270 -5.29 19.06 -21.29
C ARG A 270 -5.49 18.17 -20.06
N LEU A 271 -6.36 18.56 -19.14
CA LEU A 271 -6.57 17.86 -17.87
C LEU A 271 -6.79 16.34 -18.02
N PRO A 272 -7.60 15.82 -18.98
CA PRO A 272 -7.76 14.39 -19.17
C PRO A 272 -6.46 13.62 -19.44
N LEU A 273 -5.51 14.22 -20.14
CA LEU A 273 -4.20 13.61 -20.40
C LEU A 273 -3.38 13.50 -19.12
N PHE A 274 -3.38 14.52 -18.26
CA PHE A 274 -2.75 14.45 -16.94
C PHE A 274 -3.45 13.46 -16.01
N VAL A 275 -4.76 13.32 -16.11
CA VAL A 275 -5.51 12.27 -15.37
C VAL A 275 -5.07 10.88 -15.81
N LEU A 276 -4.96 10.64 -17.13
CA LEU A 276 -4.49 9.37 -17.66
C LEU A 276 -3.07 9.05 -17.19
N PHE A 277 -2.15 10.02 -17.31
CA PHE A 277 -0.78 9.87 -16.84
C PHE A 277 -0.73 9.57 -15.33
N ARG A 278 -1.46 10.33 -14.52
CA ARG A 278 -1.49 10.14 -13.07
C ARG A 278 -2.08 8.79 -12.66
N LEU A 279 -3.11 8.29 -13.37
CA LEU A 279 -3.66 6.96 -13.13
C LEU A 279 -2.63 5.86 -13.40
N MET A 280 -1.86 5.95 -14.49
CA MET A 280 -0.78 5.01 -14.77
C MET A 280 0.31 5.07 -13.69
N GLN A 281 0.73 6.25 -13.31
CA GLN A 281 1.74 6.47 -12.27
C GLN A 281 1.31 5.86 -10.92
N VAL A 282 0.06 6.07 -10.47
CA VAL A 282 -0.42 5.48 -9.20
C VAL A 282 -0.61 3.96 -9.32
N LEU A 283 -1.02 3.43 -10.48
CA LEU A 283 -1.09 1.99 -10.71
C LEU A 283 0.30 1.34 -10.61
N GLY A 284 1.35 2.00 -11.15
CA GLY A 284 2.74 1.57 -10.94
C GLY A 284 3.11 1.48 -9.46
N THR A 285 2.76 2.52 -8.70
CA THR A 285 2.96 2.54 -7.23
C THR A 285 2.17 1.43 -6.53
N TYR A 286 0.91 1.21 -6.92
CA TYR A 286 0.09 0.15 -6.35
C TYR A 286 0.61 -1.25 -6.71
N GLY A 287 1.17 -1.43 -7.91
CA GLY A 287 1.88 -2.65 -8.30
C GLY A 287 3.07 -2.93 -7.40
N PHE A 288 3.96 -1.96 -7.28
CA PHE A 288 5.15 -2.12 -6.44
C PHE A 288 4.81 -2.31 -4.97
N ARG A 289 4.08 -1.38 -4.36
CA ARG A 289 3.74 -1.42 -2.94
C ARG A 289 2.74 -2.54 -2.60
N GLY A 290 1.80 -2.85 -3.51
CA GLY A 290 0.79 -3.87 -3.33
C GLY A 290 1.31 -5.28 -3.60
N TYR A 291 1.78 -5.55 -4.82
CA TYR A 291 2.16 -6.91 -5.20
C TYR A 291 3.56 -7.28 -4.71
N TYR A 292 4.52 -6.35 -4.76
CA TYR A 292 5.90 -6.62 -4.37
C TYR A 292 6.10 -6.47 -2.85
N GLU A 293 5.73 -5.32 -2.25
CA GLU A 293 5.81 -5.11 -0.80
C GLU A 293 4.64 -5.71 0.00
N ARG A 294 3.62 -6.26 -0.66
CA ARG A 294 2.44 -6.93 -0.07
C ARG A 294 1.60 -6.06 0.86
N LYS A 295 1.56 -4.76 0.64
CA LYS A 295 0.77 -3.82 1.44
C LYS A 295 -0.70 -3.80 0.97
N GLN A 296 -1.61 -4.36 1.76
CA GLN A 296 -3.02 -4.58 1.42
C GLN A 296 -3.78 -3.31 1.02
N HIS A 297 -3.51 -2.18 1.64
CA HIS A 297 -4.20 -0.93 1.31
C HIS A 297 -3.88 -0.41 -0.11
N PHE A 298 -2.73 -0.77 -0.70
CA PHE A 298 -2.44 -0.48 -2.10
C PHE A 298 -3.18 -1.45 -3.03
N ILE A 299 -3.23 -2.74 -2.68
CA ILE A 299 -3.99 -3.75 -3.44
C ILE A 299 -5.47 -3.35 -3.50
N SER A 300 -6.09 -3.00 -2.37
CA SER A 300 -7.49 -2.57 -2.31
C SER A 300 -7.78 -1.25 -3.05
N SER A 301 -6.74 -0.47 -3.38
CA SER A 301 -6.87 0.75 -4.16
C SER A 301 -6.84 0.52 -5.68
N ILE A 302 -6.44 -0.68 -6.14
CA ILE A 302 -6.37 -1.02 -7.57
C ILE A 302 -7.77 -1.02 -8.24
N PRO A 303 -8.79 -1.75 -7.74
CA PRO A 303 -10.08 -1.79 -8.41
C PRO A 303 -10.74 -0.41 -8.61
N PRO A 304 -10.78 0.50 -7.60
CA PRO A 304 -11.32 1.84 -7.83
C PRO A 304 -10.44 2.70 -8.77
N ALA A 305 -9.12 2.49 -8.85
CA ALA A 305 -8.27 3.14 -9.85
C ALA A 305 -8.61 2.66 -11.27
N ILE A 306 -8.80 1.35 -11.45
CA ILE A 306 -9.24 0.75 -12.72
C ILE A 306 -10.64 1.26 -13.10
N THR A 307 -11.55 1.44 -12.14
CA THR A 307 -12.86 2.05 -12.39
C THR A 307 -12.73 3.47 -12.93
N ASN A 308 -11.83 4.29 -12.39
CA ASN A 308 -11.52 5.62 -12.95
C ASN A 308 -10.92 5.51 -14.36
N LEU A 309 -10.02 4.54 -14.60
CA LEU A 309 -9.43 4.30 -15.92
C LEU A 309 -10.51 3.92 -16.96
N LYS A 310 -11.43 3.00 -16.64
CA LYS A 310 -12.55 2.60 -17.50
C LYS A 310 -13.37 3.82 -17.95
N LYS A 311 -13.72 4.70 -17.02
CA LYS A 311 -14.47 5.93 -17.31
C LYS A 311 -13.70 6.87 -18.23
N LEU A 312 -12.41 7.01 -18.00
CA LEU A 312 -11.54 7.88 -18.80
C LEU A 312 -11.41 7.37 -20.24
N LEU A 313 -11.22 6.06 -20.42
CA LEU A 313 -11.14 5.43 -21.74
C LEU A 313 -12.48 5.52 -22.49
N ALA A 314 -13.61 5.32 -21.80
CA ALA A 314 -14.96 5.50 -22.38
C ALA A 314 -15.22 6.94 -22.84
N ALA A 315 -14.55 7.93 -22.24
CA ALA A 315 -14.59 9.33 -22.67
C ALA A 315 -13.56 9.66 -23.79
N ASN A 316 -12.90 8.66 -24.39
CA ASN A 316 -11.88 8.80 -25.44
C ASN A 316 -10.69 9.70 -25.03
N ALA A 317 -10.31 9.67 -23.76
CA ALA A 317 -9.25 10.53 -23.24
C ALA A 317 -7.82 10.03 -23.53
N CYS A 318 -7.66 8.84 -24.14
CA CYS A 318 -6.35 8.32 -24.57
C CYS A 318 -6.17 8.49 -26.08
N PRO A 319 -5.35 9.47 -26.54
CA PRO A 319 -5.18 9.73 -27.97
C PRO A 319 -4.20 8.76 -28.65
N TYR A 320 -3.57 7.84 -27.92
CA TYR A 320 -2.56 6.91 -28.44
C TYR A 320 -3.19 5.54 -28.71
N PRO A 321 -3.43 5.14 -29.98
CA PRO A 321 -4.23 3.95 -30.29
C PRO A 321 -3.73 2.66 -29.62
N TYR A 322 -2.41 2.43 -29.65
CA TYR A 322 -1.86 1.22 -29.06
C TYR A 322 -1.91 1.22 -27.53
N LEU A 323 -1.63 2.36 -26.89
CA LEU A 323 -1.76 2.50 -25.44
C LEU A 323 -3.22 2.36 -25.01
N ASN A 324 -4.15 2.92 -25.78
CA ASN A 324 -5.58 2.79 -25.51
C ASN A 324 -6.02 1.31 -25.55
N ASP A 325 -5.54 0.52 -26.53
CA ASP A 325 -5.79 -0.93 -26.60
C ASP A 325 -5.25 -1.65 -25.36
N VAL A 326 -3.99 -1.40 -24.99
CA VAL A 326 -3.37 -2.01 -23.81
C VAL A 326 -4.13 -1.67 -22.53
N LEU A 327 -4.51 -0.41 -22.34
CA LEU A 327 -5.25 0.05 -21.16
C LEU A 327 -6.69 -0.48 -21.13
N THR A 328 -7.33 -0.67 -22.28
CA THR A 328 -8.66 -1.28 -22.37
C THR A 328 -8.60 -2.73 -21.94
N ARG A 329 -7.68 -3.52 -22.49
CA ARG A 329 -7.45 -4.91 -22.08
C ARG A 329 -7.09 -5.04 -20.59
N LEU A 330 -6.24 -4.13 -20.09
CA LEU A 330 -5.94 -4.05 -18.66
C LEU A 330 -7.19 -3.85 -17.83
N ALA A 331 -8.01 -2.89 -18.22
CA ALA A 331 -9.22 -2.52 -17.49
C ALA A 331 -10.28 -3.63 -17.49
N GLU A 332 -10.26 -4.52 -18.49
CA GLU A 332 -11.18 -5.66 -18.64
C GLU A 332 -10.73 -6.93 -17.90
N LEU A 333 -9.53 -6.94 -17.30
CA LEU A 333 -9.06 -8.10 -16.55
C LEU A 333 -10.02 -8.43 -15.39
N PRO A 334 -10.54 -9.68 -15.29
CA PRO A 334 -11.53 -10.08 -14.28
C PRO A 334 -11.09 -9.84 -12.83
N GLN A 335 -9.79 -9.92 -12.58
CA GLN A 335 -9.22 -9.70 -11.25
C GLN A 335 -9.39 -8.28 -10.70
N PHE A 336 -9.77 -7.31 -11.56
CA PHE A 336 -10.00 -5.92 -11.18
C PHE A 336 -11.47 -5.54 -11.14
N GLU A 337 -12.37 -6.48 -11.34
CA GLU A 337 -13.80 -6.20 -11.14
C GLU A 337 -14.05 -5.85 -9.67
N GLU A 338 -14.70 -4.72 -9.42
CA GLU A 338 -15.18 -4.43 -8.07
C GLU A 338 -16.22 -5.50 -7.71
N PRO A 339 -16.13 -6.11 -6.50
CA PRO A 339 -17.12 -7.09 -6.08
C PRO A 339 -18.52 -6.48 -6.16
N LYS A 340 -19.41 -7.12 -6.90
CA LYS A 340 -20.80 -6.68 -7.01
C LYS A 340 -21.41 -6.71 -5.62
N LYS A 341 -21.98 -5.58 -5.17
CA LYS A 341 -22.77 -5.54 -3.94
C LYS A 341 -23.95 -6.48 -4.08
N VAL A 342 -23.92 -7.61 -3.41
CA VAL A 342 -25.08 -8.49 -3.31
C VAL A 342 -25.97 -7.93 -2.21
N GLU A 343 -27.12 -7.38 -2.58
CA GLU A 343 -28.16 -7.03 -1.60
C GLU A 343 -28.85 -8.32 -1.15
N ILE A 344 -28.53 -8.78 0.05
CA ILE A 344 -29.26 -9.86 0.69
C ILE A 344 -30.48 -9.21 1.36
N LYS A 345 -31.67 -9.49 0.83
CA LYS A 345 -32.94 -9.17 1.50
C LYS A 345 -33.14 -10.22 2.60
N ARG A 346 -33.09 -9.81 3.86
CA ARG A 346 -33.63 -10.62 4.97
C ARG A 346 -35.12 -10.32 5.14
N GLU A 347 -35.89 -11.32 5.53
CA GLU A 347 -37.34 -11.21 5.78
C GLU A 347 -37.71 -10.24 6.90
N ASP A 348 -36.71 -9.80 7.71
CA ASP A 348 -36.84 -8.85 8.82
C ASP A 348 -36.66 -7.36 8.44
N GLY A 349 -36.51 -7.05 7.16
CA GLY A 349 -36.47 -5.67 6.64
C GLY A 349 -35.16 -4.91 6.85
N TYR A 350 -34.13 -5.49 7.45
CA TYR A 350 -32.81 -4.86 7.61
C TYR A 350 -31.90 -5.12 6.40
N ARG A 351 -31.34 -4.05 5.81
CA ARG A 351 -30.32 -4.13 4.75
C ARG A 351 -28.92 -4.13 5.36
N ILE A 352 -28.22 -5.24 5.27
CA ILE A 352 -26.78 -5.29 5.57
C ILE A 352 -26.03 -5.30 4.24
N ALA A 353 -25.26 -4.23 3.96
CA ALA A 353 -24.30 -4.23 2.86
C ALA A 353 -23.03 -4.94 3.33
N THR A 354 -22.86 -6.21 2.96
CA THR A 354 -21.60 -6.92 3.12
C THR A 354 -20.74 -6.72 1.87
N THR A 355 -19.58 -6.15 2.04
CA THR A 355 -18.52 -6.15 1.02
C THR A 355 -17.79 -7.48 1.16
N ASN A 356 -18.15 -8.49 0.39
CA ASN A 356 -17.34 -9.71 0.28
C ASN A 356 -16.11 -9.37 -0.56
N ILE A 357 -14.99 -9.13 0.11
CA ILE A 357 -13.68 -8.97 -0.53
C ILE A 357 -13.17 -10.33 -1.05
N TYR A 358 -13.69 -11.43 -0.53
CA TYR A 358 -13.47 -12.79 -1.02
C TYR A 358 -14.82 -13.52 -1.07
N LYS A 359 -15.26 -13.92 -2.28
CA LYS A 359 -16.11 -15.10 -2.36
C LYS A 359 -15.22 -16.34 -2.11
N ALA A 360 -15.01 -16.67 -0.84
CA ALA A 360 -15.03 -18.07 -0.52
C ALA A 360 -16.42 -18.56 -0.91
N HIS A 361 -16.54 -19.61 -1.71
CA HIS A 361 -17.83 -20.23 -1.98
C HIS A 361 -18.54 -20.45 -0.63
N GLU A 362 -19.75 -19.89 -0.45
CA GLU A 362 -20.50 -20.00 0.80
C GLU A 362 -20.87 -21.45 1.15
N GLU A 363 -20.70 -22.40 0.19
CA GLU A 363 -20.87 -23.83 0.40
C GLU A 363 -19.61 -24.52 0.97
N ASP A 364 -18.41 -23.92 0.79
CA ASP A 364 -17.16 -24.36 1.41
C ASP A 364 -16.58 -23.17 2.19
N GLY A 365 -17.12 -22.90 3.36
CA GLY A 365 -16.47 -22.02 4.33
C GLY A 365 -15.00 -22.45 4.47
N PRO A 366 -14.03 -21.54 4.78
CA PRO A 366 -12.64 -21.94 4.97
C PRO A 366 -12.68 -23.17 5.88
N PRO A 367 -12.01 -24.29 5.50
CA PRO A 367 -12.11 -25.51 6.27
C PRO A 367 -11.69 -25.17 7.69
N THR A 368 -12.69 -25.01 8.58
CA THR A 368 -12.45 -24.77 9.97
C THR A 368 -11.75 -26.01 10.50
N PHE A 369 -10.43 -25.94 10.50
CA PHE A 369 -9.66 -26.94 11.21
C PHE A 369 -9.91 -26.71 12.68
N SER A 370 -10.78 -27.49 13.28
CA SER A 370 -11.22 -27.43 14.68
C SER A 370 -10.84 -26.10 15.38
N LYS A 371 -11.83 -25.39 15.90
CA LYS A 371 -11.60 -24.14 16.64
C LYS A 371 -10.36 -24.26 17.51
N TYR A 372 -9.50 -23.24 17.49
CA TYR A 372 -8.41 -23.10 18.45
C TYR A 372 -8.94 -23.33 19.86
N GLU A 373 -8.44 -24.35 20.52
CA GLU A 373 -8.70 -24.62 21.93
C GLU A 373 -7.41 -24.32 22.69
N ASN A 374 -7.45 -23.29 23.54
CA ASN A 374 -6.35 -22.98 24.44
C ASN A 374 -6.27 -24.03 25.54
N ARG A 375 -5.43 -25.06 25.34
CA ARG A 375 -5.22 -26.17 26.31
C ARG A 375 -3.99 -25.96 27.19
N GLY A 376 -3.37 -24.79 27.16
CA GLY A 376 -2.16 -24.47 27.93
C GLY A 376 -0.86 -25.11 27.40
N THR A 377 -0.92 -25.93 26.34
CA THR A 377 0.23 -26.50 25.63
C THR A 377 0.25 -26.03 24.19
N LEU A 378 1.46 -25.88 23.61
CA LEU A 378 1.59 -25.46 22.23
C LEU A 378 0.97 -26.50 21.27
N VAL A 379 0.04 -26.05 20.45
CA VAL A 379 -0.50 -26.77 19.29
C VAL A 379 0.03 -26.09 18.02
N VAL A 380 0.59 -26.86 17.11
CA VAL A 380 1.04 -26.34 15.81
C VAL A 380 0.03 -26.71 14.74
N ARG A 381 -0.42 -25.73 13.98
CA ARG A 381 -1.35 -25.91 12.87
C ARG A 381 -0.60 -25.77 11.55
N VAL A 382 -0.72 -26.74 10.66
CA VAL A 382 -0.02 -26.77 9.36
C VAL A 382 -1.03 -26.91 8.24
N PHE A 383 -1.00 -25.97 7.29
CA PHE A 383 -1.93 -25.93 6.16
C PHE A 383 -1.19 -26.11 4.83
N SER A 384 -1.81 -26.82 3.89
CA SER A 384 -1.50 -26.69 2.46
C SER A 384 -2.65 -25.99 1.74
N PHE A 385 -2.31 -25.10 0.76
CA PHE A 385 -3.30 -24.31 0.07
C PHE A 385 -2.90 -23.96 -1.36
N SER A 386 -3.91 -23.56 -2.18
CA SER A 386 -3.73 -22.95 -3.50
C SER A 386 -3.65 -21.44 -3.38
N PHE A 387 -2.62 -20.83 -4.01
CA PHE A 387 -2.56 -19.36 -4.12
C PHE A 387 -3.73 -18.77 -4.91
N HIS A 388 -4.35 -19.53 -5.82
CA HIS A 388 -5.56 -19.10 -6.53
C HIS A 388 -6.77 -18.93 -5.61
N LYS A 389 -6.80 -19.67 -4.49
CA LYS A 389 -7.89 -19.62 -3.51
C LYS A 389 -7.55 -18.82 -2.24
N GLY A 390 -6.38 -18.16 -2.23
CA GLY A 390 -5.94 -17.33 -1.12
C GLY A 390 -5.26 -18.10 0.02
N ILE A 391 -4.62 -17.36 0.92
CA ILE A 391 -3.95 -17.87 2.11
C ILE A 391 -5.00 -18.26 3.14
N PRO A 392 -4.84 -19.38 3.89
CA PRO A 392 -5.75 -19.76 4.97
C PRO A 392 -5.81 -18.67 6.06
N ASP A 393 -7.00 -18.40 6.56
CA ASP A 393 -7.22 -17.48 7.69
C ASP A 393 -6.70 -18.07 9.00
N ASP A 394 -6.25 -17.18 9.89
CA ASP A 394 -5.86 -17.56 11.24
C ASP A 394 -7.00 -17.34 12.23
N GLU A 395 -7.63 -18.44 12.65
CA GLU A 395 -8.74 -18.43 13.60
C GLU A 395 -8.32 -18.18 15.07
N SER A 396 -6.99 -18.19 15.36
CA SER A 396 -6.48 -17.98 16.71
C SER A 396 -6.61 -16.53 17.20
N GLY A 397 -6.83 -15.60 16.28
CA GLY A 397 -6.82 -14.16 16.57
C GLY A 397 -5.43 -13.53 16.71
N ASN A 398 -4.36 -14.31 16.51
CA ASN A 398 -2.97 -13.84 16.60
C ASN A 398 -2.48 -13.13 15.33
N GLY A 399 -3.31 -13.06 14.29
CA GLY A 399 -3.01 -12.31 13.06
C GLY A 399 -2.19 -13.07 12.04
N GLY A 400 -2.15 -14.40 12.08
CA GLY A 400 -1.53 -15.25 11.09
C GLY A 400 -0.31 -16.01 11.58
N GLY A 401 0.41 -16.59 10.63
CA GLY A 401 1.59 -17.42 10.86
C GLY A 401 2.54 -17.35 9.68
N TYR A 402 3.40 -18.35 9.54
CA TYR A 402 4.34 -18.45 8.44
C TYR A 402 3.65 -18.92 7.17
N VAL A 403 3.95 -18.26 6.05
CA VAL A 403 3.49 -18.67 4.72
C VAL A 403 4.70 -18.94 3.84
N PHE A 404 4.81 -20.19 3.37
CA PHE A 404 5.88 -20.64 2.50
C PHE A 404 5.38 -20.84 1.08
N ASP A 405 6.10 -20.30 0.11
CA ASP A 405 5.81 -20.46 -1.31
C ASP A 405 6.60 -21.61 -1.91
N CYS A 406 5.90 -22.70 -2.23
CA CYS A 406 6.50 -23.89 -2.84
C CYS A 406 6.60 -23.79 -4.37
N ARG A 407 6.27 -22.66 -5.01
CA ARG A 407 6.27 -22.53 -6.47
C ARG A 407 7.66 -22.48 -7.07
N SER A 408 8.68 -22.20 -6.27
CA SER A 408 10.08 -22.23 -6.69
C SER A 408 10.62 -23.61 -6.98
N THR A 409 9.98 -24.68 -6.48
CA THR A 409 10.40 -26.07 -6.70
C THR A 409 9.71 -26.70 -7.90
N HIS A 410 10.29 -27.77 -8.43
CA HIS A 410 9.81 -28.47 -9.63
C HIS A 410 8.36 -28.91 -9.49
N ASN A 411 7.56 -28.74 -10.56
CA ASN A 411 6.11 -28.92 -10.51
C ASN A 411 5.65 -30.23 -11.14
N PRO A 412 5.28 -31.28 -10.37
CA PRO A 412 4.75 -32.53 -10.89
C PRO A 412 3.51 -32.35 -11.76
N GLY A 413 2.66 -31.36 -11.45
CA GLY A 413 1.41 -31.08 -12.17
C GLY A 413 1.58 -30.65 -13.63
N ARG A 414 2.81 -30.43 -14.12
CA ARG A 414 3.12 -30.24 -15.55
C ARG A 414 3.07 -31.54 -16.35
N TYR A 415 3.14 -32.70 -15.69
CA TYR A 415 3.26 -34.02 -16.34
C TYR A 415 1.99 -34.82 -16.16
N GLU A 416 1.46 -35.39 -17.26
CA GLU A 416 0.18 -36.13 -17.29
C GLU A 416 0.06 -37.22 -16.20
N PRO A 417 1.10 -38.05 -15.91
CA PRO A 417 0.96 -39.11 -14.91
C PRO A 417 0.65 -38.62 -13.50
N TYR A 418 1.00 -37.35 -13.18
CA TYR A 418 0.85 -36.82 -11.81
C TYR A 418 -0.34 -35.88 -11.64
N LYS A 419 -1.02 -35.44 -12.71
CA LYS A 419 -2.08 -34.42 -12.66
C LYS A 419 -3.25 -34.77 -11.75
N LYS A 420 -3.58 -36.06 -11.62
CA LYS A 420 -4.68 -36.54 -10.77
C LYS A 420 -4.23 -36.98 -9.37
N LEU A 421 -2.94 -37.01 -9.11
CA LEU A 421 -2.34 -37.40 -7.84
C LEU A 421 -2.12 -36.17 -6.96
N THR A 422 -1.82 -36.43 -5.69
CA THR A 422 -1.53 -35.39 -4.69
C THR A 422 -0.10 -35.52 -4.15
N GLY A 423 0.33 -34.60 -3.32
CA GLY A 423 1.63 -34.69 -2.64
C GLY A 423 1.71 -35.79 -1.57
N LEU A 424 0.64 -36.55 -1.35
CA LEU A 424 0.63 -37.73 -0.46
C LEU A 424 0.77 -39.05 -1.22
N ASP A 425 0.71 -39.00 -2.54
CA ASP A 425 0.80 -40.20 -3.37
C ASP A 425 2.26 -40.55 -3.71
N GLU A 426 2.64 -41.81 -3.53
CA GLU A 426 4.01 -42.30 -3.69
C GLU A 426 4.69 -41.89 -5.01
N PRO A 427 4.04 -41.90 -6.19
CA PRO A 427 4.70 -41.47 -7.43
C PRO A 427 5.07 -39.99 -7.42
N VAL A 428 4.27 -39.13 -6.76
CA VAL A 428 4.53 -37.68 -6.62
C VAL A 428 5.63 -37.44 -5.60
N ILE A 429 5.61 -38.17 -4.49
CA ILE A 429 6.64 -38.14 -3.46
C ILE A 429 8.00 -38.43 -4.08
N ARG A 430 8.14 -39.56 -4.80
CA ARG A 430 9.39 -39.92 -5.48
C ARG A 430 9.84 -38.85 -6.47
N PHE A 431 8.93 -38.36 -7.30
CA PHE A 431 9.27 -37.29 -8.26
C PHE A 431 9.87 -36.05 -7.57
N LEU A 432 9.31 -35.65 -6.45
CA LEU A 432 9.76 -34.46 -5.71
C LEU A 432 11.09 -34.72 -4.98
N GLU A 433 11.29 -35.92 -4.45
CA GLU A 433 12.52 -36.33 -3.74
C GLU A 433 13.69 -36.57 -4.69
N ASP A 434 13.46 -37.23 -5.82
CA ASP A 434 14.48 -37.50 -6.84
C ASP A 434 15.04 -36.22 -7.46
N ASP A 435 14.19 -35.17 -7.60
CA ASP A 435 14.57 -33.84 -8.07
C ASP A 435 15.45 -33.09 -7.06
N GLY A 436 15.23 -33.29 -5.76
CA GLY A 436 16.01 -32.73 -4.65
C GLY A 436 15.74 -31.27 -4.30
N GLU A 437 15.08 -30.48 -5.17
CA GLU A 437 14.78 -29.08 -4.90
C GLU A 437 13.87 -28.89 -3.67
N ILE A 438 12.83 -29.73 -3.55
CA ILE A 438 11.90 -29.68 -2.43
C ILE A 438 12.56 -30.05 -1.10
N ILE A 439 13.54 -30.95 -1.13
CA ILE A 439 14.32 -31.34 0.06
C ILE A 439 15.14 -30.16 0.56
N THR A 440 15.87 -29.51 -0.34
CA THR A 440 16.67 -28.30 -0.01
C THR A 440 15.80 -27.19 0.56
N PHE A 441 14.59 -27.02 -0.02
CA PHE A 441 13.59 -26.06 0.48
C PHE A 441 13.16 -26.42 1.90
N LEU A 442 12.76 -27.69 2.14
CA LEU A 442 12.31 -28.16 3.45
C LEU A 442 13.40 -28.10 4.52
N ASP A 443 14.66 -28.36 4.20
CA ASP A 443 15.77 -28.20 5.15
C ASP A 443 15.88 -26.78 5.71
N SER A 444 15.63 -25.78 4.88
CA SER A 444 15.59 -24.38 5.29
C SER A 444 14.37 -24.09 6.16
N VAL A 445 13.23 -24.64 5.80
CA VAL A 445 11.97 -24.50 6.57
C VAL A 445 12.07 -25.17 7.93
N TYR A 446 12.66 -26.37 8.03
CA TYR A 446 12.86 -27.09 9.28
C TYR A 446 13.71 -26.29 10.26
N LYS A 447 14.83 -25.70 9.83
CA LYS A 447 15.70 -24.86 10.68
C LYS A 447 14.93 -23.68 11.26
N LEU A 448 14.13 -23.02 10.44
CA LEU A 448 13.30 -21.88 10.87
C LEU A 448 12.19 -22.33 11.83
N ALA A 449 11.47 -23.39 11.47
CA ALA A 449 10.37 -23.93 12.29
C ALA A 449 10.87 -24.38 13.66
N ASP A 450 12.00 -25.10 13.72
CA ASP A 450 12.61 -25.58 14.95
C ASP A 450 12.95 -24.45 15.93
N ALA A 451 13.57 -23.38 15.42
CA ALA A 451 13.91 -22.21 16.23
C ALA A 451 12.66 -21.56 16.84
N HIS A 452 11.58 -21.45 16.03
CA HIS A 452 10.35 -20.81 16.48
C HIS A 452 9.52 -21.69 17.40
N VAL A 453 9.35 -22.97 17.10
CA VAL A 453 8.68 -23.92 17.99
C VAL A 453 9.35 -23.98 19.36
N THR A 454 10.70 -24.07 19.37
CA THR A 454 11.47 -24.02 20.62
C THR A 454 11.15 -22.74 21.41
N ARG A 455 11.16 -21.60 20.74
CA ARG A 455 10.93 -20.32 21.41
C ARG A 455 9.49 -20.15 21.91
N TYR A 456 8.50 -20.66 21.14
CA TYR A 456 7.10 -20.65 21.55
C TYR A 456 6.83 -21.51 22.77
N ILE A 457 7.43 -22.73 22.83
CA ILE A 457 7.38 -23.59 24.02
C ILE A 457 7.99 -22.87 25.23
N GLN A 458 9.17 -22.28 25.09
CA GLN A 458 9.85 -21.55 26.18
C GLN A 458 9.05 -20.37 26.71
N ARG A 459 8.26 -19.70 25.84
CA ARG A 459 7.43 -18.55 26.21
C ARG A 459 6.03 -18.92 26.68
N GLY A 460 5.67 -20.20 26.65
CA GLY A 460 4.32 -20.67 27.02
C GLY A 460 3.22 -20.28 26.04
N PHE A 461 3.56 -20.02 24.76
CA PHE A 461 2.57 -19.79 23.73
C PHE A 461 1.84 -21.10 23.40
N THR A 462 0.56 -20.98 23.03
CA THR A 462 -0.33 -22.14 22.88
C THR A 462 -0.73 -22.41 21.44
N ASP A 463 -0.41 -21.52 20.50
CA ASP A 463 -0.74 -21.67 19.08
C ASP A 463 0.40 -21.16 18.19
N LEU A 464 0.68 -21.89 17.09
CA LEU A 464 1.60 -21.50 16.04
C LEU A 464 1.12 -22.06 14.70
N MET A 465 1.10 -21.23 13.65
CA MET A 465 0.57 -21.60 12.33
C MET A 465 1.68 -21.57 11.26
N PHE A 466 1.70 -22.61 10.43
CA PHE A 466 2.50 -22.69 9.19
C PHE A 466 1.60 -22.99 8.01
N SER A 467 1.80 -22.34 6.88
CA SER A 467 1.01 -22.52 5.66
C SER A 467 1.91 -22.67 4.46
N PHE A 468 1.66 -23.68 3.62
CA PHE A 468 2.40 -23.97 2.40
C PHE A 468 1.51 -23.74 1.19
N GLY A 469 1.93 -22.86 0.28
CA GLY A 469 1.19 -22.54 -0.93
C GLY A 469 1.89 -23.02 -2.20
N CYS A 470 1.12 -23.59 -3.14
CA CYS A 470 1.55 -23.74 -4.52
C CYS A 470 0.43 -23.30 -5.47
N THR A 471 0.62 -23.36 -6.79
CA THR A 471 -0.37 -22.87 -7.75
C THR A 471 -1.74 -23.53 -7.54
N GLY A 472 -1.79 -24.86 -7.59
CA GLY A 472 -3.03 -25.64 -7.47
C GLY A 472 -3.34 -26.17 -6.06
N GLY A 473 -2.44 -26.01 -5.08
CA GLY A 473 -2.63 -26.57 -3.73
C GLY A 473 -2.64 -28.09 -3.64
N GLN A 474 -2.10 -28.80 -4.64
CA GLN A 474 -2.30 -30.25 -4.82
C GLN A 474 -1.06 -31.11 -4.59
N HIS A 475 0.12 -30.68 -5.03
CA HIS A 475 1.34 -31.51 -5.00
C HIS A 475 2.35 -30.96 -3.98
N ARG A 476 3.14 -29.94 -4.36
CA ARG A 476 4.28 -29.40 -3.61
C ARG A 476 3.89 -28.88 -2.22
N SER A 477 2.79 -28.14 -2.14
CA SER A 477 2.27 -27.61 -0.87
C SER A 477 1.79 -28.71 0.07
N VAL A 478 1.14 -29.74 -0.47
CA VAL A 478 0.64 -30.90 0.29
C VAL A 478 1.81 -31.69 0.86
N TYR A 479 2.79 -32.04 0.01
CA TYR A 479 4.02 -32.71 0.43
C TYR A 479 4.75 -31.92 1.53
N SER A 480 5.00 -30.64 1.31
CA SER A 480 5.75 -29.81 2.26
C SER A 480 5.03 -29.65 3.61
N ALA A 481 3.71 -29.46 3.59
CA ALA A 481 2.92 -29.34 4.80
C ALA A 481 2.93 -30.63 5.62
N GLN A 482 2.76 -31.79 4.99
CA GLN A 482 2.79 -33.09 5.63
C GLN A 482 4.14 -33.34 6.32
N HIS A 483 5.24 -33.13 5.57
CA HIS A 483 6.59 -33.39 6.07
C HIS A 483 6.99 -32.45 7.22
N LEU A 484 6.60 -31.16 7.17
CA LEU A 484 6.84 -30.26 8.30
C LEU A 484 6.06 -30.71 9.54
N ALA A 485 4.81 -31.11 9.38
CA ALA A 485 3.97 -31.56 10.50
C ALA A 485 4.57 -32.79 11.19
N GLU A 486 5.00 -33.77 10.43
CA GLU A 486 5.67 -34.99 10.92
C GLU A 486 7.00 -34.66 11.62
N HIS A 487 7.80 -33.77 11.02
CA HIS A 487 9.05 -33.32 11.59
C HIS A 487 8.85 -32.67 12.97
N ILE A 488 7.90 -31.73 13.10
CA ILE A 488 7.61 -31.04 14.37
C ILE A 488 7.07 -32.00 15.41
N ASN A 489 6.11 -32.86 15.06
CA ASN A 489 5.55 -33.85 15.98
C ASN A 489 6.63 -34.81 16.49
N LYS A 490 7.46 -35.37 15.59
CA LYS A 490 8.54 -36.29 15.93
C LYS A 490 9.60 -35.64 16.81
N LYS A 491 9.99 -34.40 16.50
CA LYS A 491 11.09 -33.70 17.18
C LYS A 491 10.70 -33.14 18.55
N PHE A 492 9.53 -32.54 18.65
CA PHE A 492 9.10 -31.83 19.86
C PHE A 492 8.08 -32.58 20.70
N GLY A 493 7.50 -33.66 20.19
CA GLY A 493 6.48 -34.45 20.88
C GLY A 493 5.17 -33.72 21.16
N ILE A 494 4.90 -32.61 20.45
CA ILE A 494 3.71 -31.78 20.63
C ILE A 494 2.62 -32.14 19.62
N GLU A 495 1.36 -31.76 19.91
CA GLU A 495 0.24 -31.95 18.99
C GLU A 495 0.45 -31.09 17.74
N VAL A 496 0.28 -31.70 16.56
CA VAL A 496 0.28 -31.00 15.28
C VAL A 496 -0.99 -31.32 14.52
N ARG A 497 -1.67 -30.29 14.04
CA ARG A 497 -2.88 -30.40 13.23
C ARG A 497 -2.57 -30.05 11.80
N VAL A 498 -2.90 -30.94 10.88
CA VAL A 498 -2.65 -30.78 9.44
C VAL A 498 -3.97 -30.60 8.71
N CYS A 499 -4.02 -29.62 7.81
CA CYS A 499 -5.15 -29.40 6.91
C CYS A 499 -4.65 -29.23 5.47
N HIS A 500 -4.94 -30.19 4.60
CA HIS A 500 -4.76 -30.09 3.17
C HIS A 500 -6.06 -29.55 2.57
N ARG A 501 -6.14 -28.20 2.49
CA ARG A 501 -7.38 -27.48 2.21
C ARG A 501 -8.04 -27.92 0.90
N GLU A 502 -7.26 -28.04 -0.17
CA GLU A 502 -7.81 -28.35 -1.50
C GLU A 502 -8.23 -29.82 -1.67
N GLN A 503 -7.75 -30.70 -0.80
CA GLN A 503 -8.11 -32.12 -0.75
C GLN A 503 -9.19 -32.42 0.28
N GLY A 504 -9.56 -31.44 1.13
CA GLY A 504 -10.50 -31.66 2.24
C GLY A 504 -9.97 -32.61 3.32
N ILE A 505 -8.65 -32.84 3.36
CA ILE A 505 -8.02 -33.79 4.30
C ILE A 505 -7.62 -33.03 5.57
N LYS A 506 -8.07 -33.55 6.73
CA LYS A 506 -7.70 -33.05 8.05
C LYS A 506 -7.17 -34.20 8.90
N SER A 507 -6.04 -34.00 9.56
CA SER A 507 -5.45 -35.01 10.43
C SER A 507 -4.83 -34.36 11.67
N VAL A 508 -4.73 -35.13 12.75
CA VAL A 508 -4.09 -34.73 13.99
C VAL A 508 -2.98 -35.73 14.30
N LEU A 509 -1.77 -35.22 14.46
CA LEU A 509 -0.64 -35.93 15.02
C LEU A 509 -0.64 -35.66 16.54
N PRO A 510 -1.03 -36.64 17.40
CA PRO A 510 -1.20 -36.38 18.83
C PRO A 510 0.14 -36.11 19.52
N ALA A 511 0.12 -35.39 20.62
CA ALA A 511 1.30 -35.24 21.47
C ALA A 511 1.81 -36.60 21.95
N MET A 512 3.12 -36.83 21.85
CA MET A 512 3.71 -38.09 22.34
C MET A 512 3.73 -38.07 23.88
N ALA A 513 3.37 -39.18 24.49
CA ALA A 513 3.49 -39.34 25.94
C ALA A 513 4.96 -39.13 26.35
N LYS A 514 5.21 -38.30 27.37
CA LYS A 514 6.54 -38.18 27.94
C LYS A 514 7.04 -39.57 28.35
N ARG A 515 8.13 -40.02 27.74
CA ARG A 515 8.82 -41.20 28.27
C ARG A 515 9.35 -40.79 29.66
N ASP A 516 8.84 -41.44 30.70
CA ASP A 516 9.38 -41.35 32.04
C ASP A 516 10.85 -41.82 31.98
N THR A 517 11.77 -40.88 31.90
CA THR A 517 13.18 -41.14 32.18
C THR A 517 13.37 -41.07 33.72
N THR A 518 12.83 -42.04 34.44
CA THR A 518 13.31 -42.42 35.75
C THR A 518 14.64 -43.14 35.54
N ILE A 519 15.72 -42.38 35.43
CA ILE A 519 17.06 -42.94 35.66
C ILE A 519 17.12 -43.22 37.16
N SER A 520 17.01 -44.47 37.53
CA SER A 520 17.30 -44.99 38.86
C SER A 520 18.75 -44.67 39.17
N ASN A 521 19.00 -43.67 40.00
CA ASN A 521 20.27 -43.55 40.70
C ASN A 521 20.35 -44.69 41.74
N ASN A 522 21.01 -45.78 41.38
CA ASN A 522 21.53 -46.73 42.31
C ASN A 522 23.06 -46.84 42.13
N LYS A 523 23.73 -46.41 43.19
CA LYS A 523 25.13 -46.57 43.64
C LYS A 523 26.14 -45.56 43.13
#